data_bc9d31417edca164d184a3f64723d3a0
#
_entry.id   bc9d31417edca164d184a3f64723d3a0
#
_cell.length_a   1.000
_cell.length_b   1.000
_cell.length_c   1.000
_cell.angle_alpha   90.00
_cell.angle_beta   90.00
_cell.angle_gamma   90.00
#
_symmetry.space_group_name_H-M   'P 1'
#
loop_
_entity.id
_entity.type
_entity.pdbx_description
1 polymer ?
#
loop_
_entity_poly.entity_id
_entity_poly.type
_entity_poly.pdbx_seq_one_letter_code
_entity_poly.pdbx_strand_id
1 'polypeptide(L)'
;MNRLRLLVLPCALALSIGAVPHRQQAALESQLRAKFEELHKTASFPGGTAGFVLADGTSFAIAVGVSDRTAGTPMKTTDRLLLGSVGKTYVAAVALQMIHEKRFALEDTLDTFFAKEPWFPRLANASKITVRHLMTHTSGLVRYEFDPRFTKDLSANPDKVWSGEDRLAYLFDAKPPFAPGEGWQYSDTNYIVLGMIIERTGKAPYYEQLKKRILEPHKLRDTVPADSRTVAGLVQGYAGPNNPFGGSDEMIKDGKFAVNPQFEWTGGGLAVTSLDLAKWGKILYEGKAVPAEMMPKMLDGVAAQLGPESKYGLGVIIRPSPLGITYGHSGFMPGYQTELVYFPDRKLSIAVQVNSSAPRSTGRSLRAFALDFAQLVTQ
;
A
#
# COMPACT_ATOMS: atom_id res chain seq x y z
N MET A 1 20.96 -27.07 -64.69
CA MET A 1 19.71 -27.16 -63.90
C MET A 1 19.90 -26.34 -62.63
N ASN A 2 19.56 -25.05 -62.71
CA ASN A 2 19.69 -24.12 -61.58
C ASN A 2 18.39 -24.14 -60.76
N ARG A 3 18.46 -24.55 -59.50
CA ARG A 3 17.35 -24.44 -58.57
C ARG A 3 17.44 -23.12 -57.80
N LEU A 4 16.52 -22.19 -58.13
CA LEU A 4 16.30 -20.96 -57.43
C LEU A 4 15.61 -21.28 -56.08
N ARG A 5 16.27 -20.97 -54.94
CA ARG A 5 15.64 -21.03 -53.60
C ARG A 5 15.05 -19.67 -53.30
N LEU A 6 13.72 -19.60 -53.25
CA LEU A 6 13.01 -18.43 -52.70
C LEU A 6 13.21 -18.41 -51.17
N LEU A 7 13.85 -17.37 -50.68
CA LEU A 7 13.82 -17.01 -49.24
C LEU A 7 12.53 -16.24 -48.97
N VAL A 8 11.63 -16.84 -48.22
CA VAL A 8 10.47 -16.13 -47.65
C VAL A 8 10.92 -15.53 -46.30
N LEU A 9 11.08 -14.20 -46.23
CA LEU A 9 11.24 -13.49 -44.96
C LEU A 9 9.87 -13.36 -44.27
N PRO A 10 9.76 -13.74 -43.00
CA PRO A 10 8.56 -13.43 -42.24
C PRO A 10 8.56 -11.94 -41.87
N CYS A 11 7.62 -11.18 -42.39
CA CYS A 11 7.35 -9.81 -41.97
C CYS A 11 6.66 -9.85 -40.61
N ALA A 12 7.42 -9.66 -39.54
CA ALA A 12 6.86 -9.47 -38.21
C ALA A 12 6.25 -8.05 -38.15
N LEU A 13 4.93 -7.97 -38.21
CA LEU A 13 4.20 -6.73 -37.93
C LEU A 13 4.34 -6.43 -36.42
N ALA A 14 5.29 -5.57 -36.06
CA ALA A 14 5.34 -4.95 -34.75
C ALA A 14 4.20 -3.93 -34.69
N LEU A 15 3.13 -4.27 -33.99
CA LEU A 15 2.12 -3.31 -33.56
C LEU A 15 2.79 -2.33 -32.60
N SER A 16 3.22 -1.19 -33.12
CA SER A 16 3.60 -0.04 -32.30
C SER A 16 2.34 0.47 -31.60
N ILE A 17 2.22 0.24 -30.31
CA ILE A 17 1.28 0.97 -29.46
C ILE A 17 1.78 2.41 -29.47
N GLY A 18 1.21 3.25 -30.33
CA GLY A 18 1.56 4.66 -30.48
C GLY A 18 1.23 5.39 -29.19
N ALA A 19 2.15 6.27 -28.72
CA ALA A 19 1.89 7.19 -27.62
C ALA A 19 0.63 8.01 -27.92
N VAL A 20 -0.22 8.21 -26.91
CA VAL A 20 -1.44 9.03 -27.02
C VAL A 20 -1.03 10.44 -27.50
N PRO A 21 -1.64 10.99 -28.55
CA PRO A 21 -1.32 12.34 -29.00
C PRO A 21 -1.48 13.35 -27.85
N HIS A 22 -0.56 14.28 -27.70
CA HIS A 22 -0.51 15.25 -26.58
C HIS A 22 -1.84 15.97 -26.33
N ARG A 23 -2.60 16.26 -27.39
CA ARG A 23 -3.94 16.89 -27.33
C ARG A 23 -4.99 15.96 -26.70
N GLN A 24 -4.92 14.66 -26.96
CA GLN A 24 -5.84 13.66 -26.40
C GLN A 24 -5.55 13.41 -24.92
N GLN A 25 -4.29 13.39 -24.54
CA GLN A 25 -3.87 13.32 -23.12
C GLN A 25 -4.38 14.53 -22.33
N ALA A 26 -4.19 15.75 -22.81
CA ALA A 26 -4.68 16.96 -22.14
C ALA A 26 -6.21 16.97 -21.97
N ALA A 27 -6.95 16.46 -22.96
CA ALA A 27 -8.40 16.32 -22.87
C ALA A 27 -8.81 15.30 -21.77
N LEU A 28 -8.14 14.15 -21.72
CA LEU A 28 -8.37 13.13 -20.68
C LEU A 28 -8.06 13.68 -19.28
N GLU A 29 -6.93 14.34 -19.11
CA GLU A 29 -6.57 14.96 -17.81
C GLU A 29 -7.61 15.98 -17.36
N SER A 30 -8.15 16.79 -18.29
CA SER A 30 -9.22 17.76 -18.02
C SER A 30 -10.52 17.07 -17.57
N GLN A 31 -10.91 15.97 -18.23
CA GLN A 31 -12.11 15.20 -17.85
C GLN A 31 -11.97 14.56 -16.48
N LEU A 32 -10.80 13.95 -16.19
CA LEU A 32 -10.52 13.34 -14.91
C LEU A 32 -10.48 14.37 -13.79
N ARG A 33 -9.91 15.57 -14.04
CA ARG A 33 -9.92 16.68 -13.10
C ARG A 33 -11.35 17.14 -12.80
N ALA A 34 -12.15 17.37 -13.83
CA ALA A 34 -13.55 17.77 -13.67
C ALA A 34 -14.34 16.72 -12.83
N LYS A 35 -14.11 15.43 -13.09
CA LYS A 35 -14.71 14.35 -12.29
C LYS A 35 -14.24 14.38 -10.85
N PHE A 36 -12.96 14.60 -10.58
CA PHE A 36 -12.45 14.68 -9.22
C PHE A 36 -12.99 15.91 -8.47
N GLU A 37 -13.14 17.05 -9.13
CA GLU A 37 -13.79 18.24 -8.58
C GLU A 37 -15.27 18.00 -8.25
N GLU A 38 -16.00 17.28 -9.12
CA GLU A 38 -17.38 16.84 -8.85
C GLU A 38 -17.45 15.98 -7.56
N LEU A 39 -16.57 14.96 -7.47
CA LEU A 39 -16.50 14.09 -6.29
C LEU A 39 -16.12 14.88 -5.03
N HIS A 40 -15.20 15.82 -5.12
CA HIS A 40 -14.79 16.68 -4.01
C HIS A 40 -15.94 17.61 -3.56
N LYS A 41 -16.71 18.18 -4.47
CA LYS A 41 -17.87 19.03 -4.14
C LYS A 41 -18.99 18.30 -3.41
N THR A 42 -19.16 17.01 -3.68
CA THR A 42 -20.19 16.16 -3.02
C THR A 42 -19.73 15.51 -1.74
N ALA A 43 -18.43 15.60 -1.43
CA ALA A 43 -17.78 15.05 -0.24
C ALA A 43 -17.37 16.18 0.73
N SER A 44 -16.77 15.82 1.86
CA SER A 44 -16.31 16.76 2.88
C SER A 44 -14.82 16.63 3.23
N PHE A 45 -14.04 15.93 2.42
CA PHE A 45 -12.59 15.89 2.62
C PHE A 45 -11.95 17.20 2.14
N PRO A 46 -10.93 17.74 2.85
CA PRO A 46 -10.34 19.03 2.52
C PRO A 46 -9.66 19.05 1.16
N GLY A 47 -8.90 18.02 0.82
CA GLY A 47 -8.24 17.93 -0.47
C GLY A 47 -7.78 16.50 -0.77
N GLY A 48 -7.39 16.28 -2.03
CA GLY A 48 -6.94 14.98 -2.48
C GLY A 48 -6.13 15.03 -3.75
N THR A 49 -5.42 13.96 -4.02
CA THR A 49 -4.64 13.75 -5.24
C THR A 49 -5.00 12.42 -5.88
N ALA A 50 -4.93 12.36 -7.20
CA ALA A 50 -5.07 11.11 -7.94
C ALA A 50 -3.94 10.99 -8.98
N GLY A 51 -3.26 9.84 -9.00
CA GLY A 51 -2.20 9.50 -9.94
C GLY A 51 -2.64 8.40 -10.89
N PHE A 52 -2.17 8.48 -12.13
CA PHE A 52 -2.54 7.60 -13.23
C PHE A 52 -1.31 7.11 -13.97
N VAL A 53 -1.26 5.83 -14.32
CA VAL A 53 -0.32 5.28 -15.30
C VAL A 53 -1.08 4.42 -16.28
N LEU A 54 -1.14 4.87 -17.53
CA LEU A 54 -1.91 4.26 -18.60
C LEU A 54 -1.19 3.03 -19.19
N ALA A 55 -1.86 2.35 -20.12
CA ALA A 55 -1.34 1.16 -20.77
C ALA A 55 -0.04 1.41 -21.55
N ASP A 56 0.05 2.54 -22.22
CA ASP A 56 1.22 2.96 -23.00
C ASP A 56 2.37 3.53 -22.16
N GLY A 57 2.18 3.64 -20.84
CA GLY A 57 3.17 4.19 -19.90
C GLY A 57 3.01 5.70 -19.66
N THR A 58 2.10 6.40 -20.35
CA THR A 58 1.75 7.78 -20.04
C THR A 58 1.36 7.90 -18.57
N SER A 59 1.92 8.88 -17.87
CA SER A 59 1.68 9.03 -16.43
C SER A 59 1.51 10.49 -16.04
N PHE A 60 0.52 10.78 -15.21
CA PHE A 60 0.20 12.11 -14.71
C PHE A 60 -0.55 12.05 -13.38
N ALA A 61 -0.72 13.19 -12.73
CA ALA A 61 -1.53 13.31 -11.52
C ALA A 61 -2.38 14.58 -11.55
N ILE A 62 -3.49 14.54 -10.81
CA ILE A 62 -4.39 15.65 -10.58
C ILE A 62 -4.57 15.89 -9.10
N ALA A 63 -4.94 17.11 -8.71
CA ALA A 63 -5.20 17.49 -7.33
C ALA A 63 -6.47 18.35 -7.25
N VAL A 64 -7.18 18.26 -6.11
CA VAL A 64 -8.38 19.06 -5.80
C VAL A 64 -8.34 19.53 -4.34
N GLY A 65 -9.01 20.64 -4.06
CA GLY A 65 -9.15 21.17 -2.69
C GLY A 65 -7.86 21.72 -2.12
N VAL A 66 -7.68 21.59 -0.81
CA VAL A 66 -6.61 22.22 -0.04
C VAL A 66 -5.77 21.21 0.74
N SER A 67 -4.47 21.47 0.82
CA SER A 67 -3.54 20.71 1.67
C SER A 67 -3.59 21.21 3.13
N ASP A 68 -4.04 22.44 3.35
CA ASP A 68 -4.26 23.05 4.67
C ASP A 68 -5.53 23.91 4.63
N ARG A 69 -6.52 23.55 5.46
CA ARG A 69 -7.81 24.29 5.54
C ARG A 69 -7.65 25.66 6.16
N THR A 70 -6.77 25.77 7.18
CA THR A 70 -6.58 27.00 7.94
C THR A 70 -5.85 28.05 7.12
N ALA A 71 -4.79 27.64 6.41
CA ALA A 71 -4.03 28.52 5.53
C ALA A 71 -4.66 28.68 4.13
N GLY A 72 -5.67 27.87 3.76
CA GLY A 72 -6.24 27.87 2.43
C GLY A 72 -5.25 27.42 1.33
N THR A 73 -4.20 26.68 1.70
CA THR A 73 -3.13 26.26 0.78
C THR A 73 -3.66 25.24 -0.21
N PRO A 74 -3.61 25.48 -1.53
CA PRO A 74 -4.07 24.52 -2.53
C PRO A 74 -3.32 23.18 -2.44
N MET A 75 -4.03 22.07 -2.62
CA MET A 75 -3.43 20.74 -2.77
C MET A 75 -2.63 20.67 -4.08
N LYS A 76 -1.42 20.10 -4.03
CA LYS A 76 -0.53 19.91 -5.19
C LYS A 76 -0.34 18.42 -5.49
N THR A 77 -0.07 18.10 -6.74
CA THR A 77 0.25 16.72 -7.16
C THR A 77 1.58 16.20 -6.61
N THR A 78 2.42 17.10 -6.08
CA THR A 78 3.69 16.81 -5.42
C THR A 78 3.58 16.64 -3.91
N ASP A 79 2.39 16.83 -3.35
CA ASP A 79 2.14 16.66 -1.92
C ASP A 79 2.15 15.19 -1.56
N ARG A 80 2.78 14.85 -0.43
CA ARG A 80 2.83 13.48 0.08
C ARG A 80 1.76 13.28 1.15
N LEU A 81 1.14 12.10 1.12
CA LEU A 81 0.20 11.65 2.13
C LEU A 81 0.67 10.31 2.70
N LEU A 82 0.31 10.00 3.95
CA LEU A 82 0.63 8.72 4.56
C LEU A 82 -0.17 7.59 3.89
N LEU A 83 0.54 6.51 3.56
CA LEU A 83 -0.01 5.37 2.82
C LEU A 83 -0.96 4.49 3.65
N GLY A 84 -0.68 4.37 4.96
CA GLY A 84 -1.27 3.30 5.73
C GLY A 84 -1.01 1.94 5.06
N SER A 85 -1.95 1.04 5.18
CA SER A 85 -1.80 -0.37 4.77
C SER A 85 -1.43 -0.63 3.30
N VAL A 86 -1.51 0.36 2.40
CA VAL A 86 -0.98 0.18 1.03
C VAL A 86 0.52 -0.10 1.05
N GLY A 87 1.23 0.35 2.09
CA GLY A 87 2.64 0.04 2.31
C GLY A 87 2.96 -1.45 2.40
N LYS A 88 1.98 -2.30 2.77
CA LYS A 88 2.15 -3.76 2.80
C LYS A 88 2.52 -4.35 1.43
N THR A 89 2.12 -3.71 0.35
CA THR A 89 2.49 -4.14 -1.01
C THR A 89 4.01 -4.03 -1.25
N TYR A 90 4.65 -3.02 -0.69
CA TYR A 90 6.12 -2.86 -0.73
C TYR A 90 6.83 -3.90 0.14
N VAL A 91 6.31 -4.15 1.35
CA VAL A 91 6.86 -5.18 2.25
C VAL A 91 6.78 -6.57 1.60
N ALA A 92 5.64 -6.88 0.99
CA ALA A 92 5.43 -8.14 0.28
C ALA A 92 6.42 -8.29 -0.90
N ALA A 93 6.66 -7.23 -1.67
CA ALA A 93 7.63 -7.27 -2.77
C ALA A 93 9.05 -7.54 -2.27
N VAL A 94 9.49 -6.88 -1.19
CA VAL A 94 10.79 -7.14 -0.55
C VAL A 94 10.87 -8.60 -0.08
N ALA A 95 9.85 -9.10 0.62
CA ALA A 95 9.79 -10.48 1.09
C ALA A 95 9.87 -11.49 -0.05
N LEU A 96 9.12 -11.27 -1.15
CA LEU A 96 9.11 -12.16 -2.31
C LEU A 96 10.46 -12.18 -3.06
N GLN A 97 11.17 -11.05 -3.15
CA GLN A 97 12.55 -11.03 -3.65
C GLN A 97 13.47 -11.87 -2.76
N MET A 98 13.36 -11.72 -1.43
CA MET A 98 14.20 -12.46 -0.48
C MET A 98 13.89 -13.97 -0.48
N ILE A 99 12.63 -14.36 -0.69
CA ILE A 99 12.22 -15.75 -0.85
C ILE A 99 12.82 -16.32 -2.14
N HIS A 100 12.79 -15.58 -3.24
CA HIS A 100 13.47 -15.98 -4.50
C HIS A 100 14.98 -16.14 -4.30
N GLU A 101 15.61 -15.26 -3.52
CA GLU A 101 17.02 -15.36 -3.10
C GLU A 101 17.30 -16.50 -2.11
N LYS A 102 16.28 -17.30 -1.75
CA LYS A 102 16.37 -18.40 -0.78
C LYS A 102 16.86 -17.97 0.61
N ARG A 103 16.56 -16.74 1.02
CA ARG A 103 16.84 -16.25 2.37
C ARG A 103 15.91 -16.88 3.40
N PHE A 104 14.70 -17.16 3.00
CA PHE A 104 13.66 -17.91 3.73
C PHE A 104 12.59 -18.38 2.74
N ALA A 105 11.67 -19.22 3.20
CA ALA A 105 10.58 -19.77 2.38
C ALA A 105 9.20 -19.34 2.90
N LEU A 106 8.16 -19.43 2.05
CA LEU A 106 6.78 -19.15 2.45
C LEU A 106 6.29 -20.11 3.56
N GLU A 107 6.81 -21.33 3.57
CA GLU A 107 6.41 -22.36 4.52
C GLU A 107 7.28 -22.42 5.78
N ASP A 108 8.32 -21.59 5.87
CA ASP A 108 9.11 -21.48 7.09
C ASP A 108 8.23 -20.95 8.24
N THR A 109 8.28 -21.62 9.37
CA THR A 109 7.55 -21.27 10.59
C THR A 109 8.34 -20.28 11.44
N LEU A 110 7.68 -19.54 12.32
CA LEU A 110 8.30 -18.48 13.11
C LEU A 110 9.41 -18.98 14.04
N ASP A 111 9.39 -20.25 14.44
CA ASP A 111 10.47 -20.85 15.24
C ASP A 111 11.80 -20.92 14.48
N THR A 112 11.79 -21.05 13.15
CA THR A 112 12.98 -20.91 12.29
C THR A 112 13.73 -19.60 12.57
N PHE A 113 13.01 -18.56 12.89
CA PHE A 113 13.57 -17.22 13.07
C PHE A 113 13.71 -16.82 14.53
N PHE A 114 12.77 -17.22 15.40
CA PHE A 114 12.57 -16.61 16.69
C PHE A 114 12.53 -17.59 17.86
N ALA A 115 12.80 -18.90 17.67
CA ALA A 115 12.73 -19.91 18.74
C ALA A 115 13.58 -19.59 19.99
N LYS A 116 14.67 -18.80 19.82
CA LYS A 116 15.57 -18.40 20.90
C LYS A 116 15.18 -17.10 21.60
N GLU A 117 14.16 -16.40 21.09
CA GLU A 117 13.73 -15.13 21.69
C GLU A 117 12.92 -15.40 22.97
N PRO A 118 13.19 -14.68 24.06
CA PRO A 118 12.51 -14.89 25.35
C PRO A 118 10.98 -14.72 25.27
N TRP A 119 10.50 -13.89 24.33
CA TRP A 119 9.08 -13.61 24.12
C TRP A 119 8.37 -14.68 23.27
N PHE A 120 9.11 -15.52 22.52
CA PHE A 120 8.53 -16.44 21.55
C PHE A 120 7.48 -17.41 22.14
N PRO A 121 7.68 -18.02 23.32
CA PRO A 121 6.67 -18.90 23.93
C PRO A 121 5.37 -18.19 24.32
N ARG A 122 5.40 -16.86 24.45
CA ARG A 122 4.25 -16.05 24.85
C ARG A 122 3.39 -15.60 23.65
N LEU A 123 3.87 -15.82 22.43
CA LEU A 123 3.11 -15.54 21.22
C LEU A 123 2.33 -16.80 20.83
N ALA A 124 1.02 -16.72 20.93
CA ALA A 124 0.15 -17.88 20.71
C ALA A 124 0.36 -18.50 19.31
N ASN A 125 0.46 -19.81 19.26
CA ASN A 125 0.66 -20.61 18.05
C ASN A 125 1.95 -20.29 17.25
N ALA A 126 2.90 -19.55 17.79
CA ALA A 126 4.06 -19.05 17.05
C ALA A 126 4.80 -20.14 16.25
N SER A 127 5.00 -21.33 16.83
CA SER A 127 5.67 -22.47 16.15
C SER A 127 4.91 -23.07 14.97
N LYS A 128 3.63 -22.69 14.76
CA LYS A 128 2.77 -23.17 13.67
C LYS A 128 2.50 -22.09 12.62
N ILE A 129 2.81 -20.84 12.93
CA ILE A 129 2.61 -19.72 12.00
C ILE A 129 3.71 -19.72 10.97
N THR A 130 3.36 -19.80 9.69
CA THR A 130 4.29 -19.68 8.57
C THR A 130 4.37 -18.26 8.03
N VAL A 131 5.41 -17.96 7.24
CA VAL A 131 5.52 -16.70 6.49
C VAL A 131 4.28 -16.48 5.60
N ARG A 132 3.76 -17.55 4.97
CA ARG A 132 2.53 -17.49 4.18
C ARG A 132 1.35 -17.02 5.02
N HIS A 133 1.16 -17.58 6.21
CA HIS A 133 0.07 -17.18 7.12
C HIS A 133 0.16 -15.68 7.48
N LEU A 134 1.36 -15.14 7.68
CA LEU A 134 1.56 -13.71 7.90
C LEU A 134 1.12 -12.91 6.67
N MET A 135 1.61 -13.27 5.49
CA MET A 135 1.38 -12.51 4.26
C MET A 135 -0.07 -12.55 3.79
N THR A 136 -0.85 -13.58 4.17
CA THR A 136 -2.27 -13.76 3.80
C THR A 136 -3.27 -13.40 4.90
N HIS A 137 -2.81 -12.97 6.09
CA HIS A 137 -3.66 -12.71 7.26
C HIS A 137 -4.43 -13.93 7.79
N THR A 138 -3.82 -15.11 7.68
CA THR A 138 -4.38 -16.38 8.19
C THR A 138 -3.63 -16.93 9.40
N SER A 139 -2.82 -16.11 10.07
CA SER A 139 -2.00 -16.51 11.22
C SER A 139 -2.79 -16.67 12.53
N GLY A 140 -3.91 -15.96 12.68
CA GLY A 140 -4.62 -15.83 13.96
C GLY A 140 -4.00 -14.81 14.92
N LEU A 141 -2.96 -14.06 14.54
CA LEU A 141 -2.42 -12.98 15.37
C LEU A 141 -3.39 -11.81 15.44
N VAL A 142 -3.74 -11.39 16.66
CA VAL A 142 -4.60 -10.24 16.90
C VAL A 142 -3.87 -8.93 16.56
N ARG A 143 -4.63 -7.85 16.43
CA ARG A 143 -4.11 -6.52 16.06
C ARG A 143 -3.61 -5.78 17.30
N TYR A 144 -2.30 -5.47 17.36
CA TYR A 144 -1.69 -4.72 18.48
C TYR A 144 -2.27 -3.30 18.59
N GLU A 145 -2.56 -2.66 17.46
CA GLU A 145 -3.05 -1.29 17.39
C GLU A 145 -4.47 -1.11 17.92
N PHE A 146 -5.18 -2.20 18.17
CA PHE A 146 -6.52 -2.18 18.81
C PHE A 146 -6.47 -2.45 20.31
N ASP A 147 -5.30 -2.74 20.87
CA ASP A 147 -5.15 -2.78 22.32
C ASP A 147 -5.22 -1.35 22.89
N PRO A 148 -6.14 -1.05 23.82
CA PRO A 148 -6.26 0.29 24.40
C PRO A 148 -4.98 0.80 25.07
N ARG A 149 -4.13 -0.11 25.59
CA ARG A 149 -2.83 0.24 26.17
C ARG A 149 -1.90 0.82 25.12
N PHE A 150 -1.92 0.27 23.89
CA PHE A 150 -1.07 0.77 22.81
C PHE A 150 -1.38 2.21 22.45
N THR A 151 -2.65 2.56 22.22
CA THR A 151 -3.05 3.94 21.89
C THR A 151 -2.66 4.92 23.01
N LYS A 152 -2.82 4.50 24.28
CA LYS A 152 -2.41 5.29 25.44
C LYS A 152 -0.90 5.52 25.46
N ASP A 153 -0.11 4.47 25.30
CA ASP A 153 1.36 4.53 25.32
C ASP A 153 1.92 5.31 24.14
N LEU A 154 1.30 5.17 22.96
CA LEU A 154 1.64 5.92 21.74
C LEU A 154 1.43 7.43 21.95
N SER A 155 0.29 7.83 22.54
CA SER A 155 -0.01 9.24 22.83
C SER A 155 0.88 9.81 23.95
N ALA A 156 1.20 9.00 24.95
CA ALA A 156 2.08 9.43 26.06
C ALA A 156 3.56 9.57 25.63
N ASN A 157 3.97 8.87 24.58
CA ASN A 157 5.34 8.85 24.08
C ASN A 157 5.39 9.17 22.58
N PRO A 158 5.00 10.38 22.16
CA PRO A 158 4.78 10.69 20.75
C PRO A 158 6.05 10.61 19.88
N ASP A 159 7.23 10.72 20.48
CA ASP A 159 8.52 10.64 19.76
C ASP A 159 9.14 9.23 19.79
N LYS A 160 8.50 8.25 20.47
CA LYS A 160 9.05 6.90 20.60
C LYS A 160 9.22 6.25 19.22
N VAL A 161 10.39 5.64 19.01
CA VAL A 161 10.65 4.67 17.95
C VAL A 161 10.33 3.28 18.49
N TRP A 162 9.39 2.61 17.86
CA TRP A 162 8.86 1.32 18.30
C TRP A 162 9.64 0.17 17.65
N SER A 163 10.15 -0.77 18.44
CA SER A 163 10.70 -2.03 17.92
C SER A 163 9.58 -3.02 17.56
N GLY A 164 9.90 -4.10 16.85
CA GLY A 164 8.95 -5.18 16.61
C GLY A 164 8.43 -5.77 17.90
N GLU A 165 9.34 -6.02 18.86
CA GLU A 165 9.05 -6.57 20.18
C GLU A 165 8.15 -5.66 21.01
N ASP A 166 8.35 -4.34 20.98
CA ASP A 166 7.47 -3.38 21.66
C ASP A 166 6.01 -3.56 21.23
N ARG A 167 5.76 -3.79 19.93
CA ARG A 167 4.41 -4.01 19.40
C ARG A 167 3.88 -5.38 19.78
N LEU A 168 4.73 -6.44 19.73
CA LEU A 168 4.32 -7.79 20.10
C LEU A 168 3.98 -7.90 21.59
N ALA A 169 4.55 -7.05 22.45
CA ALA A 169 4.26 -7.06 23.88
C ALA A 169 2.76 -6.86 24.20
N TYR A 170 2.00 -6.22 23.33
CA TYR A 170 0.54 -6.05 23.48
C TYR A 170 -0.28 -7.31 23.15
N LEU A 171 0.38 -8.33 22.55
CA LEU A 171 -0.26 -9.60 22.17
C LEU A 171 0.16 -10.77 23.03
N PHE A 172 1.16 -10.60 23.91
CA PHE A 172 1.65 -11.71 24.72
C PHE A 172 0.51 -12.28 25.55
N ASP A 173 0.40 -13.60 25.50
CA ASP A 173 -0.61 -14.39 26.19
C ASP A 173 -2.07 -14.11 25.71
N ALA A 174 -2.25 -13.37 24.59
CA ALA A 174 -3.56 -13.13 24.00
C ALA A 174 -4.09 -14.41 23.35
N LYS A 175 -5.41 -14.65 23.51
CA LYS A 175 -6.07 -15.77 22.87
C LYS A 175 -6.26 -15.47 21.36
N PRO A 176 -5.75 -16.33 20.46
CA PRO A 176 -5.97 -16.15 19.02
C PRO A 176 -7.42 -16.43 18.65
N PRO A 177 -7.99 -15.76 17.64
CA PRO A 177 -9.36 -15.99 17.17
C PRO A 177 -9.53 -17.36 16.48
N PHE A 178 -8.46 -17.91 15.92
CA PHE A 178 -8.42 -19.23 15.24
C PHE A 178 -6.97 -19.74 15.18
N ALA A 179 -6.80 -21.03 14.88
CA ALA A 179 -5.49 -21.59 14.65
C ALA A 179 -4.93 -21.18 13.26
N PRO A 180 -3.59 -21.14 13.07
CA PRO A 180 -2.99 -20.77 11.79
C PRO A 180 -3.54 -21.60 10.63
N GLY A 181 -4.02 -20.91 9.59
CA GLY A 181 -4.63 -21.51 8.40
C GLY A 181 -6.13 -21.83 8.52
N GLU A 182 -6.74 -21.78 9.71
CA GLU A 182 -8.15 -22.14 9.92
C GLU A 182 -9.14 -20.98 9.77
N GLY A 183 -8.64 -19.76 9.56
CA GLY A 183 -9.48 -18.58 9.41
C GLY A 183 -8.75 -17.43 8.76
N TRP A 184 -9.47 -16.33 8.55
CA TRP A 184 -8.94 -15.09 8.01
C TRP A 184 -9.35 -13.91 8.87
N GLN A 185 -8.37 -13.13 9.32
CA GLN A 185 -8.57 -11.85 10.00
C GLN A 185 -7.42 -10.91 9.70
N TYR A 186 -7.74 -9.76 9.12
CA TYR A 186 -6.75 -8.72 8.86
C TYR A 186 -6.04 -8.29 10.15
N SER A 187 -4.71 -8.27 10.15
CA SER A 187 -3.90 -7.86 11.30
C SER A 187 -2.59 -7.24 10.85
N ASP A 188 -2.33 -6.01 11.27
CA ASP A 188 -1.06 -5.32 11.00
C ASP A 188 0.11 -6.01 11.68
N THR A 189 -0.12 -6.70 12.82
CA THR A 189 0.87 -7.53 13.51
C THR A 189 1.55 -8.53 12.59
N ASN A 190 0.83 -9.09 11.62
CA ASN A 190 1.40 -10.02 10.64
C ASN A 190 2.57 -9.39 9.87
N TYR A 191 2.40 -8.15 9.46
CA TYR A 191 3.41 -7.42 8.67
C TYR A 191 4.52 -6.89 9.56
N ILE A 192 4.26 -6.59 10.84
CA ILE A 192 5.31 -6.30 11.83
C ILE A 192 6.23 -7.52 11.98
N VAL A 193 5.67 -8.71 12.19
CA VAL A 193 6.47 -9.96 12.30
C VAL A 193 7.21 -10.25 10.98
N LEU A 194 6.59 -10.05 9.83
CA LEU A 194 7.24 -10.18 8.53
C LEU A 194 8.42 -9.21 8.38
N GLY A 195 8.28 -7.97 8.85
CA GLY A 195 9.35 -6.98 8.89
C GLY A 195 10.53 -7.45 9.75
N MET A 196 10.25 -8.03 10.92
CA MET A 196 11.30 -8.61 11.78
C MET A 196 12.05 -9.76 11.08
N ILE A 197 11.36 -10.61 10.31
CA ILE A 197 11.97 -11.67 9.48
C ILE A 197 12.86 -11.05 8.40
N ILE A 198 12.36 -10.04 7.70
CA ILE A 198 13.11 -9.32 6.64
C ILE A 198 14.41 -8.73 7.21
N GLU A 199 14.37 -8.05 8.34
CA GLU A 199 15.57 -7.47 8.95
C GLU A 199 16.55 -8.54 9.43
N ARG A 200 16.04 -9.58 10.11
CA ARG A 200 16.86 -10.68 10.63
C ARG A 200 17.62 -11.43 9.52
N THR A 201 16.92 -11.77 8.45
CA THR A 201 17.50 -12.55 7.34
C THR A 201 18.29 -11.68 6.36
N GLY A 202 17.90 -10.44 6.19
CA GLY A 202 18.58 -9.44 5.34
C GLY A 202 19.74 -8.74 6.01
N LYS A 203 19.87 -8.82 7.36
CA LYS A 203 20.92 -8.18 8.19
C LYS A 203 21.03 -6.66 7.94
N ALA A 204 19.93 -6.01 7.66
CA ALA A 204 19.83 -4.57 7.45
C ALA A 204 18.41 -4.07 7.78
N PRO A 205 18.24 -2.81 8.21
CA PRO A 205 16.95 -2.21 8.46
C PRO A 205 16.00 -2.33 7.25
N TYR A 206 14.70 -2.53 7.52
CA TYR A 206 13.70 -2.67 6.45
C TYR A 206 13.72 -1.52 5.46
N TYR A 207 13.77 -0.27 5.93
CA TYR A 207 13.75 0.89 5.03
C TYR A 207 15.00 0.98 4.12
N GLU A 208 16.15 0.52 4.58
CA GLU A 208 17.35 0.41 3.73
C GLU A 208 17.16 -0.66 2.64
N GLN A 209 16.60 -1.81 3.01
CA GLN A 209 16.29 -2.88 2.06
C GLN A 209 15.24 -2.44 1.06
N LEU A 210 14.17 -1.77 1.50
CA LEU A 210 13.16 -1.17 0.65
C LEU A 210 13.78 -0.19 -0.35
N LYS A 211 14.59 0.74 0.14
CA LYS A 211 15.27 1.74 -0.69
C LYS A 211 16.10 1.07 -1.78
N LYS A 212 16.97 0.15 -1.39
CA LYS A 212 17.92 -0.52 -2.30
C LYS A 212 17.23 -1.47 -3.28
N ARG A 213 16.19 -2.18 -2.84
CA ARG A 213 15.53 -3.23 -3.63
C ARG A 213 14.42 -2.71 -4.52
N ILE A 214 13.73 -1.64 -4.09
CA ILE A 214 12.51 -1.16 -4.73
C ILE A 214 12.63 0.30 -5.17
N LEU A 215 12.90 1.23 -4.23
CA LEU A 215 12.74 2.65 -4.54
C LEU A 215 13.78 3.16 -5.55
N GLU A 216 15.05 2.85 -5.35
CA GLU A 216 16.14 3.28 -6.25
C GLU A 216 16.07 2.61 -7.64
N PRO A 217 15.94 1.27 -7.75
CA PRO A 217 15.87 0.61 -9.06
C PRO A 217 14.68 1.08 -9.92
N HIS A 218 13.56 1.39 -9.28
CA HIS A 218 12.34 1.83 -9.96
C HIS A 218 12.15 3.34 -9.99
N LYS A 219 13.12 4.13 -9.46
CA LYS A 219 13.11 5.60 -9.44
C LYS A 219 11.87 6.20 -8.76
N LEU A 220 11.37 5.54 -7.70
CA LEU A 220 10.26 6.01 -6.88
C LEU A 220 10.79 7.03 -5.85
N ARG A 221 11.05 8.25 -6.31
CA ARG A 221 11.75 9.30 -5.54
C ARG A 221 10.83 10.05 -4.58
N ASP A 222 9.53 9.97 -4.81
CA ASP A 222 8.51 10.63 -4.01
C ASP A 222 7.82 9.68 -3.02
N THR A 223 8.40 8.50 -2.82
CA THR A 223 8.07 7.53 -1.77
C THR A 223 9.16 7.58 -0.71
N VAL A 224 8.80 7.93 0.52
CA VAL A 224 9.75 8.10 1.64
C VAL A 224 9.29 7.35 2.90
N PRO A 225 10.21 6.86 3.75
CA PRO A 225 9.86 6.36 5.07
C PRO A 225 9.13 7.41 5.91
N ALA A 226 8.13 6.98 6.66
CA ALA A 226 7.47 7.78 7.68
C ALA A 226 8.00 7.33 9.06
N ASP A 227 9.29 7.61 9.31
CA ASP A 227 10.06 7.09 10.44
C ASP A 227 10.33 8.12 11.55
N SER A 228 9.81 9.33 11.37
CA SER A 228 9.85 10.40 12.37
C SER A 228 8.58 11.25 12.30
N ARG A 229 8.35 12.09 13.31
CA ARG A 229 7.20 13.02 13.32
C ARG A 229 7.29 14.11 12.25
N THR A 230 8.48 14.36 11.71
CA THR A 230 8.68 15.31 10.62
C THR A 230 8.96 14.56 9.33
N VAL A 231 7.93 14.37 8.51
CA VAL A 231 8.03 13.67 7.22
C VAL A 231 8.10 14.69 6.09
N ALA A 232 9.13 14.61 5.28
CA ALA A 232 9.37 15.56 4.19
C ALA A 232 8.20 15.59 3.19
N GLY A 233 7.61 16.78 2.98
CA GLY A 233 6.52 16.98 2.02
C GLY A 233 5.17 16.42 2.43
N LEU A 234 5.03 15.93 3.67
CA LEU A 234 3.74 15.50 4.21
C LEU A 234 2.85 16.72 4.44
N VAL A 235 1.63 16.69 3.90
CA VAL A 235 0.63 17.74 4.08
C VAL A 235 -0.26 17.50 5.31
N GLN A 236 -1.00 18.53 5.74
CA GLN A 236 -1.92 18.40 6.85
C GLN A 236 -2.96 17.29 6.62
N GLY A 237 -3.14 16.46 7.63
CA GLY A 237 -4.18 15.42 7.69
C GLY A 237 -5.26 15.79 8.68
N TYR A 238 -6.48 15.30 8.46
CA TYR A 238 -7.66 15.63 9.28
C TYR A 238 -8.34 14.34 9.74
N ALA A 239 -8.16 14.00 11.03
CA ALA A 239 -8.71 12.77 11.61
C ALA A 239 -10.23 12.86 11.94
N GLY A 240 -10.77 14.08 11.98
CA GLY A 240 -12.15 14.33 12.40
C GLY A 240 -12.32 14.29 13.92
N PRO A 241 -13.57 14.30 14.41
CA PRO A 241 -13.87 14.45 15.83
C PRO A 241 -13.40 13.26 16.69
N ASN A 242 -13.18 12.11 16.07
CA ASN A 242 -12.74 10.88 16.73
C ASN A 242 -11.23 10.65 16.54
N ASN A 243 -10.42 11.71 16.62
CA ASN A 243 -8.96 11.58 16.54
C ASN A 243 -8.46 10.63 17.65
N PRO A 244 -7.87 9.48 17.32
CA PRO A 244 -7.42 8.50 18.32
C PRO A 244 -6.28 9.01 19.19
N PHE A 245 -5.58 10.08 18.77
CA PHE A 245 -4.49 10.69 19.53
C PHE A 245 -4.96 11.86 20.39
N GLY A 246 -6.27 12.18 20.38
CA GLY A 246 -6.85 13.31 21.10
C GLY A 246 -6.56 14.67 20.46
N GLY A 247 -7.03 15.75 21.11
CA GLY A 247 -6.81 17.12 20.64
C GLY A 247 -7.71 17.53 19.47
N SER A 248 -7.14 18.34 18.54
CA SER A 248 -7.84 18.78 17.33
C SER A 248 -7.95 17.67 16.31
N ASP A 249 -8.72 17.90 15.24
CA ASP A 249 -8.78 16.97 14.12
C ASP A 249 -7.52 17.06 13.20
N GLU A 250 -6.70 18.09 13.39
CA GLU A 250 -5.45 18.29 12.66
C GLU A 250 -4.33 17.39 13.17
N MET A 251 -3.65 16.72 12.24
CA MET A 251 -2.63 15.73 12.57
C MET A 251 -1.21 16.30 12.65
N ILE A 252 -0.98 17.49 12.07
CA ILE A 252 0.32 18.17 12.11
C ILE A 252 0.19 19.46 12.88
N LYS A 253 1.00 19.62 13.93
CA LYS A 253 1.14 20.84 14.70
C LYS A 253 2.61 21.20 14.81
N ASP A 254 2.93 22.48 14.57
CA ASP A 254 4.31 22.98 14.60
C ASP A 254 5.28 22.14 13.73
N GLY A 255 4.81 21.71 12.54
CA GLY A 255 5.56 20.90 11.60
C GLY A 255 5.76 19.44 12.01
N LYS A 256 5.15 18.99 13.09
CA LYS A 256 5.26 17.61 13.62
C LYS A 256 3.93 16.89 13.60
N PHE A 257 3.91 15.68 13.08
CA PHE A 257 2.76 14.78 13.17
C PHE A 257 2.46 14.44 14.64
N ALA A 258 1.21 14.19 14.98
CA ALA A 258 0.73 14.00 16.35
C ALA A 258 1.57 12.97 17.14
N VAL A 259 1.93 11.87 16.51
CA VAL A 259 2.79 10.80 17.05
C VAL A 259 3.82 10.40 16.00
N ASN A 260 4.86 9.66 16.36
CA ASN A 260 5.80 9.13 15.38
C ASN A 260 5.11 8.08 14.50
N PRO A 261 4.84 8.34 13.21
CA PRO A 261 4.13 7.41 12.32
C PRO A 261 4.92 6.12 12.06
N GLN A 262 6.17 6.04 12.52
CA GLN A 262 6.98 4.82 12.52
C GLN A 262 6.30 3.67 13.30
N PHE A 263 5.32 3.96 14.13
CA PHE A 263 4.57 2.88 14.77
C PHE A 263 3.92 1.92 13.76
N GLU A 264 3.58 2.39 12.57
CA GLU A 264 3.10 1.57 11.45
C GLU A 264 4.21 0.73 10.80
N TRP A 265 5.42 1.26 10.69
CA TRP A 265 6.60 0.61 10.11
C TRP A 265 6.26 -0.27 8.90
N THR A 266 6.44 -1.61 8.99
CA THR A 266 6.08 -2.57 7.94
C THR A 266 4.56 -2.83 7.82
N GLY A 267 3.75 -2.30 8.73
CA GLY A 267 2.28 -2.23 8.59
C GLY A 267 1.83 -1.24 7.51
N GLY A 268 2.64 -0.19 7.24
CA GLY A 268 2.25 0.84 6.26
C GLY A 268 2.99 2.16 6.36
N GLY A 269 4.10 2.22 7.10
CA GLY A 269 4.83 3.42 7.48
C GLY A 269 5.59 4.13 6.35
N LEU A 270 4.91 4.53 5.29
CA LEU A 270 5.45 5.31 4.17
C LEU A 270 4.60 6.55 3.90
N ALA A 271 5.20 7.59 3.34
CA ALA A 271 4.52 8.74 2.74
C ALA A 271 4.88 8.82 1.24
N VAL A 272 3.89 9.17 0.40
CA VAL A 272 4.06 9.09 -1.05
C VAL A 272 3.19 10.10 -1.78
N THR A 273 3.58 10.50 -2.99
CA THR A 273 2.69 11.17 -3.94
C THR A 273 1.81 10.16 -4.68
N SER A 274 0.60 10.56 -5.07
CA SER A 274 -0.30 9.67 -5.81
C SER A 274 0.31 9.19 -7.14
N LEU A 275 1.15 10.00 -7.78
CA LEU A 275 1.83 9.60 -9.02
C LEU A 275 2.85 8.47 -8.79
N ASP A 276 3.70 8.59 -7.77
CA ASP A 276 4.67 7.52 -7.46
C ASP A 276 3.95 6.25 -7.01
N LEU A 277 2.84 6.38 -6.30
CA LEU A 277 2.01 5.25 -5.91
C LEU A 277 1.37 4.54 -7.11
N ALA A 278 0.85 5.30 -8.09
CA ALA A 278 0.33 4.73 -9.33
C ALA A 278 1.42 4.03 -10.16
N LYS A 279 2.63 4.63 -10.23
CA LYS A 279 3.80 3.99 -10.84
C LYS A 279 4.15 2.69 -10.12
N TRP A 280 4.16 2.69 -8.79
CA TRP A 280 4.39 1.49 -7.99
C TRP A 280 3.40 0.38 -8.35
N GLY A 281 2.10 0.67 -8.38
CA GLY A 281 1.07 -0.31 -8.73
C GLY A 281 1.33 -0.96 -10.08
N LYS A 282 1.68 -0.17 -11.11
CA LYS A 282 2.01 -0.70 -12.45
C LYS A 282 3.28 -1.54 -12.44
N ILE A 283 4.34 -1.07 -11.77
CA ILE A 283 5.62 -1.79 -11.64
C ILE A 283 5.42 -3.13 -10.94
N LEU A 284 4.69 -3.14 -9.84
CA LEU A 284 4.45 -4.35 -9.04
C LEU A 284 3.65 -5.38 -9.83
N TYR A 285 2.46 -4.99 -10.30
CA TYR A 285 1.51 -5.94 -10.89
C TYR A 285 1.83 -6.33 -12.35
N GLU A 286 2.73 -5.61 -13.00
CA GLU A 286 3.36 -6.07 -14.26
C GLU A 286 4.60 -6.96 -14.03
N GLY A 287 4.90 -7.33 -12.77
CA GLY A 287 5.99 -8.25 -12.44
C GLY A 287 7.39 -7.67 -12.60
N LYS A 288 7.52 -6.33 -12.53
CA LYS A 288 8.84 -5.67 -12.67
C LYS A 288 9.61 -5.57 -11.35
N ALA A 289 8.90 -5.59 -10.22
CA ALA A 289 9.49 -5.50 -8.87
C ALA A 289 9.60 -6.85 -8.16
N VAL A 290 8.94 -7.89 -8.68
CA VAL A 290 8.87 -9.23 -8.08
C VAL A 290 9.27 -10.24 -9.16
N PRO A 291 10.10 -11.26 -8.85
CA PRO A 291 10.47 -12.29 -9.80
C PRO A 291 9.24 -12.95 -10.45
N ALA A 292 9.31 -13.23 -11.75
CA ALA A 292 8.15 -13.66 -12.55
C ALA A 292 7.45 -14.91 -11.98
N GLU A 293 8.22 -15.87 -11.46
CA GLU A 293 7.71 -17.10 -10.85
C GLU A 293 7.03 -16.86 -9.48
N MET A 294 7.22 -15.71 -8.86
CA MET A 294 6.57 -15.34 -7.60
C MET A 294 5.22 -14.65 -7.82
N MET A 295 4.98 -14.09 -9.00
CA MET A 295 3.72 -13.38 -9.29
C MET A 295 2.49 -14.29 -9.17
N PRO A 296 2.44 -15.51 -9.72
CA PRO A 296 1.31 -16.41 -9.49
C PRO A 296 1.08 -16.71 -8.02
N LYS A 297 2.14 -16.86 -7.21
CA LYS A 297 2.04 -17.10 -5.76
C LYS A 297 1.49 -15.85 -5.03
N MET A 298 1.91 -14.65 -5.46
CA MET A 298 1.42 -13.39 -4.89
C MET A 298 -0.08 -13.22 -5.13
N LEU A 299 -0.59 -13.64 -6.28
CA LEU A 299 -1.97 -13.46 -6.70
C LEU A 299 -2.86 -14.67 -6.40
N ASP A 300 -2.33 -15.75 -5.84
CA ASP A 300 -3.10 -16.88 -5.32
C ASP A 300 -3.65 -16.53 -3.94
N GLY A 301 -4.83 -15.92 -3.91
CA GLY A 301 -5.42 -15.36 -2.71
C GLY A 301 -6.43 -16.29 -2.03
N VAL A 302 -6.46 -16.20 -0.70
CA VAL A 302 -7.50 -16.80 0.15
C VAL A 302 -8.73 -15.91 0.21
N ALA A 303 -9.90 -16.47 0.46
CA ALA A 303 -11.14 -15.69 0.68
C ALA A 303 -10.96 -14.69 1.84
N ALA A 304 -11.39 -13.45 1.65
CA ALA A 304 -11.17 -12.35 2.60
C ALA A 304 -12.44 -11.53 2.82
N GLN A 305 -12.68 -11.11 4.07
CA GLN A 305 -13.85 -10.30 4.44
C GLN A 305 -13.63 -8.81 4.09
N LEU A 306 -13.33 -8.52 2.81
CA LEU A 306 -13.04 -7.17 2.30
C LEU A 306 -14.03 -6.70 1.23
N GLY A 307 -15.21 -7.31 1.19
CA GLY A 307 -16.27 -7.11 0.22
C GLY A 307 -16.61 -8.41 -0.53
N PRO A 308 -17.67 -8.39 -1.37
CA PRO A 308 -18.09 -9.56 -2.11
C PRO A 308 -16.96 -10.15 -2.96
N GLU A 309 -16.80 -11.47 -2.93
CA GLU A 309 -15.83 -12.24 -3.72
C GLU A 309 -14.37 -11.77 -3.60
N SER A 310 -14.06 -10.97 -2.55
CA SER A 310 -12.70 -10.50 -2.31
C SER A 310 -11.80 -11.63 -1.85
N LYS A 311 -10.55 -11.60 -2.34
CA LYS A 311 -9.45 -12.45 -1.85
C LYS A 311 -8.29 -11.60 -1.35
N TYR A 312 -7.47 -12.19 -0.50
CA TYR A 312 -6.22 -11.59 -0.07
C TYR A 312 -5.05 -12.52 -0.45
N GLY A 313 -4.18 -12.03 -1.31
CA GLY A 313 -2.95 -12.72 -1.71
C GLY A 313 -1.78 -12.38 -0.80
N LEU A 314 -0.55 -12.50 -1.29
CA LEU A 314 0.64 -12.14 -0.52
C LEU A 314 0.80 -10.60 -0.54
N GLY A 315 0.10 -9.91 0.36
CA GLY A 315 0.13 -8.44 0.46
C GLY A 315 -0.71 -7.70 -0.58
N VAL A 316 -1.68 -8.35 -1.18
CA VAL A 316 -2.54 -7.76 -2.21
C VAL A 316 -4.00 -8.09 -1.97
N ILE A 317 -4.87 -7.10 -2.11
CA ILE A 317 -6.30 -7.29 -2.16
C ILE A 317 -6.70 -7.52 -3.62
N ILE A 318 -7.39 -8.63 -3.87
CA ILE A 318 -7.89 -9.05 -5.17
C ILE A 318 -9.41 -8.91 -5.14
N ARG A 319 -9.96 -8.08 -6.04
CA ARG A 319 -11.41 -7.77 -6.03
C ARG A 319 -11.98 -7.76 -7.46
N PRO A 320 -13.16 -8.36 -7.68
CA PRO A 320 -13.89 -8.17 -8.92
C PRO A 320 -14.37 -6.73 -9.07
N SER A 321 -14.53 -6.27 -10.31
CA SER A 321 -15.11 -4.99 -10.66
C SER A 321 -15.87 -5.09 -11.99
N PRO A 322 -16.68 -4.08 -12.36
CA PRO A 322 -17.29 -4.03 -13.69
C PRO A 322 -16.28 -3.99 -14.86
N LEU A 323 -15.02 -3.66 -14.56
CA LEU A 323 -13.93 -3.60 -15.55
C LEU A 323 -12.98 -4.82 -15.46
N GLY A 324 -13.43 -5.92 -14.87
CA GLY A 324 -12.64 -7.13 -14.63
C GLY A 324 -12.05 -7.21 -13.22
N ILE A 325 -11.15 -8.17 -13.01
CA ILE A 325 -10.42 -8.32 -11.74
C ILE A 325 -9.51 -7.11 -11.52
N THR A 326 -9.33 -6.74 -10.26
CA THR A 326 -8.40 -5.67 -9.86
C THR A 326 -7.48 -6.14 -8.75
N TYR A 327 -6.24 -5.66 -8.78
CA TYR A 327 -5.22 -5.85 -7.75
C TYR A 327 -4.92 -4.51 -7.08
N GLY A 328 -4.64 -4.52 -5.80
CA GLY A 328 -4.30 -3.29 -5.10
C GLY A 328 -4.35 -3.42 -3.60
N HIS A 329 -4.53 -2.31 -2.93
CA HIS A 329 -4.72 -2.26 -1.49
C HIS A 329 -5.35 -0.94 -1.06
N SER A 330 -6.18 -0.98 -0.01
CA SER A 330 -6.69 0.21 0.65
C SER A 330 -5.81 0.56 1.84
N GLY A 331 -5.66 1.84 2.14
CA GLY A 331 -4.88 2.33 3.27
C GLY A 331 -5.66 3.32 4.13
N PHE A 332 -5.42 3.22 5.42
CA PHE A 332 -5.94 4.11 6.43
C PHE A 332 -4.81 4.50 7.39
N MET A 333 -4.70 5.77 7.65
CA MET A 333 -3.90 6.34 8.73
C MET A 333 -4.70 7.52 9.31
N PRO A 334 -4.73 7.73 10.64
CA PRO A 334 -5.40 8.91 11.17
C PRO A 334 -4.99 10.18 10.43
N GLY A 335 -5.97 10.85 9.82
CA GLY A 335 -5.77 12.01 8.94
C GLY A 335 -5.70 11.71 7.43
N TYR A 336 -5.58 10.44 7.01
CA TYR A 336 -5.40 10.10 5.59
C TYR A 336 -6.12 8.82 5.19
N GLN A 337 -6.57 8.77 3.95
CA GLN A 337 -7.04 7.56 3.29
C GLN A 337 -6.37 7.44 1.91
N THR A 338 -6.04 6.21 1.53
CA THR A 338 -5.35 5.89 0.28
C THR A 338 -5.98 4.65 -0.36
N GLU A 339 -6.08 4.66 -1.67
CA GLU A 339 -6.47 3.50 -2.47
C GLU A 339 -5.52 3.36 -3.65
N LEU A 340 -5.00 2.15 -3.85
CA LEU A 340 -4.25 1.74 -5.04
C LEU A 340 -5.05 0.67 -5.76
N VAL A 341 -5.33 0.88 -7.06
CA VAL A 341 -6.02 -0.09 -7.90
C VAL A 341 -5.27 -0.27 -9.22
N TYR A 342 -4.94 -1.51 -9.54
CA TYR A 342 -4.42 -1.91 -10.84
C TYR A 342 -5.45 -2.77 -11.59
N PHE A 343 -5.68 -2.45 -12.85
CA PHE A 343 -6.59 -3.13 -13.77
C PHE A 343 -5.76 -3.92 -14.79
N PRO A 344 -5.54 -5.24 -14.60
CA PRO A 344 -4.63 -6.02 -15.44
C PRO A 344 -5.07 -6.06 -16.91
N ASP A 345 -6.38 -6.21 -17.19
CA ASP A 345 -6.93 -6.27 -18.54
C ASP A 345 -6.77 -4.93 -19.30
N ARG A 346 -6.53 -3.84 -18.59
CA ARG A 346 -6.35 -2.48 -19.11
C ARG A 346 -4.92 -1.97 -18.97
N LYS A 347 -4.06 -2.71 -18.25
CA LYS A 347 -2.71 -2.27 -17.87
C LYS A 347 -2.71 -0.86 -17.25
N LEU A 348 -3.77 -0.52 -16.53
CA LEU A 348 -4.05 0.78 -15.95
C LEU A 348 -3.81 0.72 -14.44
N SER A 349 -3.02 1.66 -13.92
CA SER A 349 -2.80 1.85 -12.49
C SER A 349 -3.35 3.20 -12.05
N ILE A 350 -4.15 3.20 -10.99
CA ILE A 350 -4.75 4.41 -10.40
C ILE A 350 -4.47 4.39 -8.90
N ALA A 351 -4.00 5.53 -8.38
CA ALA A 351 -3.88 5.78 -6.96
C ALA A 351 -4.70 7.01 -6.58
N VAL A 352 -5.49 6.91 -5.51
CA VAL A 352 -6.29 8.03 -4.98
C VAL A 352 -5.95 8.22 -3.52
N GLN A 353 -5.64 9.45 -3.13
CA GLN A 353 -5.32 9.81 -1.75
C GLN A 353 -6.10 11.05 -1.33
N VAL A 354 -6.59 11.08 -0.08
CA VAL A 354 -7.23 12.26 0.52
C VAL A 354 -6.64 12.52 1.90
N ASN A 355 -6.54 13.79 2.26
CA ASN A 355 -6.02 14.23 3.56
C ASN A 355 -7.11 14.29 4.65
N SER A 356 -7.97 13.29 4.66
CA SER A 356 -8.97 13.11 5.72
C SER A 356 -9.23 11.64 6.00
N SER A 357 -9.33 11.31 7.29
CA SER A 357 -9.86 10.02 7.77
C SER A 357 -11.16 10.19 8.57
N ALA A 358 -11.73 11.38 8.57
CA ALA A 358 -13.01 11.64 9.24
C ALA A 358 -14.10 10.70 8.69
N PRO A 359 -14.95 10.13 9.54
CA PRO A 359 -16.01 9.22 9.10
C PRO A 359 -16.88 9.87 8.02
N ARG A 360 -17.11 9.13 6.93
CA ARG A 360 -17.92 9.56 5.77
C ARG A 360 -17.40 10.81 5.04
N SER A 361 -16.20 11.29 5.32
CA SER A 361 -15.65 12.48 4.64
C SER A 361 -15.57 12.33 3.11
N THR A 362 -15.42 11.13 2.60
CA THR A 362 -15.39 10.82 1.17
C THR A 362 -16.77 10.49 0.57
N GLY A 363 -17.81 10.37 1.41
CA GLY A 363 -19.16 9.97 0.99
C GLY A 363 -19.27 8.51 0.52
N ARG A 364 -18.28 8.03 -0.22
CA ARG A 364 -18.13 6.66 -0.74
C ARG A 364 -16.65 6.25 -0.71
N SER A 365 -16.34 4.97 -0.92
CA SER A 365 -14.96 4.49 -0.86
C SER A 365 -14.06 5.13 -1.93
N LEU A 366 -12.76 5.32 -1.65
CA LEU A 366 -11.79 5.78 -2.64
C LEU A 366 -11.64 4.78 -3.80
N ARG A 367 -11.90 3.48 -3.55
CA ARG A 367 -12.01 2.49 -4.61
C ARG A 367 -13.09 2.86 -5.62
N ALA A 368 -14.25 3.34 -5.17
CA ALA A 368 -15.31 3.79 -6.07
C ALA A 368 -14.88 4.99 -6.91
N PHE A 369 -14.06 5.91 -6.36
CA PHE A 369 -13.45 7.00 -7.13
C PHE A 369 -12.52 6.45 -8.23
N ALA A 370 -11.64 5.49 -7.86
CA ALA A 370 -10.74 4.86 -8.83
C ALA A 370 -11.50 4.13 -9.96
N LEU A 371 -12.64 3.51 -9.67
CA LEU A 371 -13.50 2.87 -10.67
C LEU A 371 -14.14 3.90 -11.61
N ASP A 372 -14.65 5.02 -11.10
CA ASP A 372 -15.19 6.10 -11.92
C ASP A 372 -14.10 6.66 -12.88
N PHE A 373 -12.88 6.87 -12.35
CA PHE A 373 -11.76 7.31 -13.19
C PHE A 373 -11.38 6.27 -14.24
N ALA A 374 -11.36 4.99 -13.87
CA ALA A 374 -11.05 3.91 -14.81
C ALA A 374 -12.08 3.84 -15.94
N GLN A 375 -13.36 4.07 -15.68
CA GLN A 375 -14.40 4.14 -16.70
C GLN A 375 -14.13 5.27 -17.70
N LEU A 376 -13.74 6.46 -17.25
CA LEU A 376 -13.39 7.58 -18.14
C LEU A 376 -12.14 7.30 -18.99
N VAL A 377 -11.14 6.63 -18.42
CA VAL A 377 -9.89 6.26 -19.14
C VAL A 377 -10.16 5.23 -20.24
N THR A 378 -11.22 4.42 -20.10
CA THR A 378 -11.50 3.28 -20.99
C THR A 378 -12.63 3.52 -22.01
N GLN A 379 -13.25 4.72 -21.99
CA GLN A 379 -14.19 5.19 -23.02
C GLN A 379 -13.44 5.71 -24.24
#